data_9d7459c196781825d71411c6ef4d3111
#
_entry.id   9d7459c196781825d71411c6ef4d3111
#
_cell.length_a   1.000
_cell.length_b   1.000
_cell.length_c   1.000
_cell.angle_alpha   90.00
_cell.angle_beta   90.00
_cell.angle_gamma   90.00
#
_symmetry.space_group_name_H-M   'P 1'
#
loop_
_entity.id
_entity.type
_entity.pdbx_description
1 polymer ?
#
loop_
_entity_poly.entity_id
_entity_poly.type
_entity_poly.pdbx_seq_one_letter_code
_entity_poly.pdbx_strand_id
1 'polypeptide(L)'
;QEDEYILMGMAAYGDPKRFEQEILDEFFYPMTEKVRPKVKLRHNLHRGCMWWRQDLNTPQDIMDIAAAVQSIYTHILNYVSKWARQKSPSGDLVLMGGCALNCAANGTIRDDWNKVWIMPNPGDSGSAIGAVLAHKSQWMDLDHMFMGYNIEGDYPVEEVLQELLTNGICGVANGRAEFGPRAFGHRSLLADPRGADIKDRVNNIKQRQLFRPFAPAVLEEHAKDYFEGHVNPFMQYTSTCTDPGLPAITHGDGTSRVQTVSANESVGFRKLLERWYEETGCPILLNTSLNIKGKPIVNDELDATQFAKHYGVKVFCKAAATK
;
A
#
# COMPACT_ATOMS: atom_id res chain seq x y z
N GLN A 1 -2.38 -11.78 -13.41
CA GLN A 1 -1.30 -11.81 -12.41
C GLN A 1 -0.76 -10.42 -12.01
N GLU A 2 -1.38 -9.36 -12.49
CA GLU A 2 -0.93 -7.99 -12.17
C GLU A 2 -2.02 -7.16 -11.49
N ASP A 3 -3.18 -7.76 -11.21
CA ASP A 3 -4.37 -7.05 -10.71
C ASP A 3 -4.84 -7.52 -9.31
N GLU A 4 -4.02 -8.30 -8.60
CA GLU A 4 -4.33 -8.83 -7.26
C GLU A 4 -4.65 -7.69 -6.27
N TYR A 5 -3.97 -6.56 -6.41
CA TYR A 5 -4.23 -5.37 -5.59
C TYR A 5 -5.58 -4.71 -5.92
N ILE A 6 -6.10 -4.87 -7.14
CA ILE A 6 -7.45 -4.40 -7.51
C ILE A 6 -8.49 -5.27 -6.83
N LEU A 7 -8.31 -6.60 -6.89
CA LEU A 7 -9.18 -7.56 -6.20
C LEU A 7 -9.23 -7.27 -4.69
N MET A 8 -8.08 -7.09 -4.04
CA MET A 8 -8.02 -6.72 -2.62
C MET A 8 -8.80 -5.42 -2.34
N GLY A 9 -8.68 -4.41 -3.22
CA GLY A 9 -9.42 -3.16 -3.08
C GLY A 9 -10.92 -3.31 -3.31
N MET A 10 -11.35 -4.16 -4.23
CA MET A 10 -12.78 -4.42 -4.50
C MET A 10 -13.46 -5.19 -3.37
N ALA A 11 -12.72 -6.02 -2.66
CA ALA A 11 -13.24 -6.86 -1.59
C ALA A 11 -13.96 -6.08 -0.48
N ALA A 12 -13.58 -4.82 -0.26
CA ALA A 12 -14.20 -3.95 0.74
C ALA A 12 -15.64 -3.51 0.39
N TYR A 13 -16.12 -3.79 -0.82
CA TYR A 13 -17.46 -3.40 -1.30
C TYR A 13 -18.39 -4.60 -1.51
N GLY A 14 -17.91 -5.82 -1.30
CA GLY A 14 -18.65 -7.05 -1.55
C GLY A 14 -19.06 -7.80 -0.28
N ASP A 15 -20.02 -8.71 -0.43
CA ASP A 15 -20.41 -9.69 0.59
C ASP A 15 -19.71 -11.03 0.34
N PRO A 16 -18.72 -11.42 1.19
CA PRO A 16 -18.00 -12.68 1.01
C PRO A 16 -18.91 -13.91 1.11
N LYS A 17 -19.99 -13.84 1.91
CA LYS A 17 -20.87 -14.98 2.18
C LYS A 17 -21.59 -15.48 0.94
N ARG A 18 -21.74 -14.61 -0.07
CA ARG A 18 -22.46 -14.95 -1.29
C ARG A 18 -21.77 -16.04 -2.11
N PHE A 19 -20.44 -16.06 -2.16
CA PHE A 19 -19.67 -16.97 -3.01
C PHE A 19 -18.59 -17.78 -2.30
N GLU A 20 -18.31 -17.53 -1.01
CA GLU A 20 -17.20 -18.16 -0.30
C GLU A 20 -17.28 -19.68 -0.33
N GLN A 21 -18.45 -20.26 0.00
CA GLN A 21 -18.62 -21.71 0.02
C GLN A 21 -18.53 -22.31 -1.40
N GLU A 22 -19.14 -21.67 -2.40
CA GLU A 22 -19.09 -22.13 -3.78
C GLU A 22 -17.65 -22.13 -4.32
N ILE A 23 -16.86 -21.08 -4.02
CA ILE A 23 -15.45 -20.98 -4.41
C ILE A 23 -14.62 -22.05 -3.69
N LEU A 24 -14.86 -22.31 -2.41
CA LEU A 24 -14.16 -23.36 -1.68
C LEU A 24 -14.44 -24.75 -2.28
N ASP A 25 -15.69 -25.05 -2.58
CA ASP A 25 -16.09 -26.34 -3.13
C ASP A 25 -15.56 -26.57 -4.55
N GLU A 26 -15.55 -25.53 -5.37
CA GLU A 26 -15.09 -25.63 -6.78
C GLU A 26 -13.57 -25.64 -6.89
N PHE A 27 -12.87 -24.75 -6.18
CA PHE A 27 -11.46 -24.51 -6.44
C PHE A 27 -10.51 -25.22 -5.48
N PHE A 28 -10.98 -25.64 -4.29
CA PHE A 28 -10.11 -26.21 -3.28
C PHE A 28 -10.44 -27.67 -2.95
N TYR A 29 -9.41 -28.44 -2.68
CA TYR A 29 -9.60 -29.69 -1.95
C TYR A 29 -9.76 -29.40 -0.46
N PRO A 30 -10.52 -30.22 0.30
CA PRO A 30 -10.63 -30.03 1.73
C PRO A 30 -9.26 -29.90 2.40
N MET A 31 -9.11 -28.87 3.23
CA MET A 31 -7.88 -28.66 3.99
C MET A 31 -7.73 -29.79 5.02
N THR A 32 -6.58 -30.42 5.05
CA THR A 32 -6.30 -31.54 5.97
C THR A 32 -5.16 -31.19 6.91
N GLU A 33 -5.36 -31.45 8.21
CA GLU A 33 -4.47 -31.01 9.30
C GLU A 33 -3.35 -31.98 9.68
N LYS A 34 -3.14 -33.10 8.96
CA LYS A 34 -2.39 -34.23 9.55
C LYS A 34 -0.93 -33.99 9.94
N VAL A 35 -0.16 -33.17 9.25
CA VAL A 35 1.27 -32.91 9.57
C VAL A 35 1.69 -31.48 9.23
N ARG A 36 1.15 -30.92 8.17
CA ARG A 36 1.36 -29.53 7.71
C ARG A 36 0.12 -29.06 6.97
N PRO A 37 -0.15 -27.74 6.94
CA PRO A 37 -1.22 -27.20 6.13
C PRO A 37 -1.07 -27.65 4.69
N LYS A 38 -2.11 -28.26 4.14
CA LYS A 38 -2.19 -28.56 2.72
C LYS A 38 -3.30 -27.73 2.12
N VAL A 39 -2.91 -26.63 1.49
CA VAL A 39 -3.80 -25.89 0.60
C VAL A 39 -3.56 -26.41 -0.81
N LYS A 40 -4.53 -27.11 -1.37
CA LYS A 40 -4.42 -27.70 -2.71
C LYS A 40 -5.58 -27.22 -3.57
N LEU A 41 -5.25 -26.62 -4.71
CA LEU A 41 -6.22 -26.22 -5.72
C LEU A 41 -6.61 -27.43 -6.60
N ARG A 42 -7.89 -27.47 -7.00
CA ARG A 42 -8.42 -28.45 -7.95
C ARG A 42 -8.02 -28.13 -9.38
N HIS A 43 -7.84 -26.84 -9.68
CA HIS A 43 -7.57 -26.33 -11.01
C HIS A 43 -6.26 -25.52 -11.06
N ASN A 44 -5.64 -25.49 -12.22
CA ASN A 44 -4.54 -24.57 -12.48
C ASN A 44 -5.11 -23.20 -12.86
N LEU A 45 -5.02 -22.25 -11.94
CA LEU A 45 -5.57 -20.90 -12.11
C LEU A 45 -4.62 -19.89 -12.78
N HIS A 46 -3.46 -20.32 -13.28
CA HIS A 46 -2.50 -19.42 -13.94
C HIS A 46 -3.08 -18.64 -15.12
N ARG A 47 -4.08 -19.23 -15.80
CA ARG A 47 -4.77 -18.57 -16.92
C ARG A 47 -6.14 -18.00 -16.53
N GLY A 48 -6.40 -17.87 -15.23
CA GLY A 48 -7.69 -17.46 -14.71
C GLY A 48 -8.72 -18.58 -14.73
N CYS A 49 -9.97 -18.23 -14.49
CA CYS A 49 -11.12 -19.13 -14.38
C CYS A 49 -12.34 -18.61 -15.16
N MET A 50 -12.15 -18.05 -16.34
CA MET A 50 -13.23 -17.47 -17.15
C MET A 50 -14.32 -18.46 -17.55
N TRP A 51 -14.11 -19.76 -17.39
CA TRP A 51 -15.08 -20.82 -17.57
C TRP A 51 -16.09 -20.94 -16.41
N TRP A 52 -15.74 -20.40 -15.23
CA TRP A 52 -16.57 -20.46 -14.04
C TRP A 52 -17.54 -19.29 -14.00
N ARG A 53 -18.82 -19.58 -13.74
CA ARG A 53 -19.87 -18.60 -13.49
C ARG A 53 -19.90 -17.43 -14.49
N GLN A 54 -19.97 -17.76 -15.79
CA GLN A 54 -20.04 -16.77 -16.87
C GLN A 54 -21.33 -15.93 -16.84
N ASP A 55 -22.30 -16.31 -16.04
CA ASP A 55 -23.54 -15.58 -15.74
C ASP A 55 -23.33 -14.36 -14.85
N LEU A 56 -22.23 -14.33 -14.07
CA LEU A 56 -21.93 -13.24 -13.14
C LEU A 56 -21.21 -12.11 -13.88
N ASN A 57 -21.89 -11.00 -14.09
CA ASN A 57 -21.36 -9.88 -14.87
C ASN A 57 -21.72 -8.50 -14.33
N THR A 58 -22.43 -8.40 -13.21
CA THR A 58 -22.71 -7.13 -12.57
C THR A 58 -21.51 -6.63 -11.74
N PRO A 59 -21.36 -5.31 -11.56
CA PRO A 59 -20.32 -4.79 -10.66
C PRO A 59 -20.39 -5.39 -9.24
N GLN A 60 -21.61 -5.64 -8.74
CA GLN A 60 -21.78 -6.24 -7.40
C GLN A 60 -21.33 -7.70 -7.37
N ASP A 61 -21.60 -8.49 -8.41
CA ASP A 61 -21.10 -9.87 -8.49
C ASP A 61 -19.57 -9.92 -8.40
N ILE A 62 -18.90 -9.00 -9.11
CA ILE A 62 -17.44 -8.92 -9.12
C ILE A 62 -16.90 -8.53 -7.73
N MET A 63 -17.56 -7.59 -7.03
CA MET A 63 -17.19 -7.18 -5.68
C MET A 63 -17.41 -8.31 -4.68
N ASP A 64 -18.51 -9.06 -4.78
CA ASP A 64 -18.80 -10.18 -3.88
C ASP A 64 -17.84 -11.35 -4.10
N ILE A 65 -17.46 -11.64 -5.35
CA ILE A 65 -16.40 -12.62 -5.66
C ILE A 65 -15.07 -12.17 -5.06
N ALA A 66 -14.71 -10.88 -5.22
CA ALA A 66 -13.47 -10.34 -4.67
C ALA A 66 -13.44 -10.44 -3.13
N ALA A 67 -14.58 -10.15 -2.48
CA ALA A 67 -14.73 -10.28 -1.03
C ALA A 67 -14.59 -11.74 -0.57
N ALA A 68 -15.22 -12.68 -1.29
CA ALA A 68 -15.11 -14.10 -0.99
C ALA A 68 -13.68 -14.62 -1.14
N VAL A 69 -12.98 -14.25 -2.22
CA VAL A 69 -11.57 -14.62 -2.43
C VAL A 69 -10.67 -14.04 -1.34
N GLN A 70 -10.88 -12.78 -0.95
CA GLN A 70 -10.13 -12.14 0.13
C GLN A 70 -10.39 -12.83 1.48
N SER A 71 -11.64 -13.19 1.78
CA SER A 71 -11.99 -13.94 2.98
C SER A 71 -11.29 -15.30 3.03
N ILE A 72 -11.37 -16.08 1.95
CA ILE A 72 -10.69 -17.37 1.83
C ILE A 72 -9.18 -17.22 2.00
N TYR A 73 -8.57 -16.23 1.35
CA TYR A 73 -7.14 -15.94 1.50
C TYR A 73 -6.78 -15.64 2.96
N THR A 74 -7.55 -14.82 3.63
CA THR A 74 -7.36 -14.46 5.04
C THR A 74 -7.46 -15.68 5.96
N HIS A 75 -8.45 -16.56 5.73
CA HIS A 75 -8.59 -17.82 6.47
C HIS A 75 -7.39 -18.73 6.27
N ILE A 76 -6.90 -18.87 5.03
CA ILE A 76 -5.72 -19.69 4.71
C ILE A 76 -4.47 -19.11 5.39
N LEU A 77 -4.25 -17.79 5.33
CA LEU A 77 -3.12 -17.14 5.97
C LEU A 77 -3.12 -17.37 7.49
N ASN A 78 -4.28 -17.16 8.13
CA ASN A 78 -4.45 -17.41 9.57
C ASN A 78 -4.19 -18.90 9.93
N TYR A 79 -4.69 -19.83 9.13
CA TYR A 79 -4.47 -21.26 9.34
C TYR A 79 -2.98 -21.61 9.26
N VAL A 80 -2.28 -21.16 8.22
CA VAL A 80 -0.85 -21.37 8.05
C VAL A 80 -0.05 -20.70 9.17
N SER A 81 -0.41 -19.48 9.54
CA SER A 81 0.23 -18.71 10.62
C SER A 81 0.14 -19.44 11.97
N LYS A 82 -1.06 -19.87 12.34
CA LYS A 82 -1.29 -20.66 13.59
C LYS A 82 -0.50 -21.96 13.61
N TRP A 83 -0.47 -22.68 12.50
CA TRP A 83 0.35 -23.88 12.39
C TRP A 83 1.85 -23.56 12.55
N ALA A 84 2.35 -22.52 11.87
CA ALA A 84 3.75 -22.11 11.97
C ALA A 84 4.10 -21.70 13.41
N ARG A 85 3.20 -20.97 14.09
CA ARG A 85 3.37 -20.56 15.49
C ARG A 85 3.53 -21.75 16.44
N GLN A 86 2.77 -22.83 16.22
CA GLN A 86 2.88 -24.08 17.02
C GLN A 86 4.20 -24.81 16.80
N LYS A 87 4.85 -24.62 15.64
CA LYS A 87 6.09 -25.30 15.28
C LYS A 87 7.35 -24.46 15.53
N SER A 88 7.19 -23.15 15.66
CA SER A 88 8.30 -22.24 15.86
C SER A 88 8.68 -22.15 17.34
N PRO A 89 9.95 -22.35 17.73
CA PRO A 89 10.43 -22.06 19.07
C PRO A 89 10.52 -20.54 19.32
N SER A 90 10.69 -19.74 18.25
CA SER A 90 10.66 -18.29 18.31
C SER A 90 9.23 -17.79 18.37
N GLY A 91 8.98 -16.71 19.08
CA GLY A 91 7.70 -16.01 19.02
C GLY A 91 7.59 -15.03 17.85
N ASP A 92 8.60 -14.98 16.96
CA ASP A 92 8.72 -13.99 15.91
C ASP A 92 8.45 -14.61 14.53
N LEU A 93 7.84 -13.82 13.64
CA LEU A 93 7.51 -14.19 12.26
C LEU A 93 8.20 -13.25 11.28
N VAL A 94 8.82 -13.83 10.25
CA VAL A 94 9.23 -13.13 9.04
C VAL A 94 8.26 -13.50 7.92
N LEU A 95 7.57 -12.51 7.35
CA LEU A 95 6.63 -12.70 6.26
C LEU A 95 7.19 -12.09 4.98
N MET A 96 7.34 -12.90 3.94
CA MET A 96 7.91 -12.51 2.64
C MET A 96 7.12 -13.15 1.50
N GLY A 97 7.43 -12.75 0.27
CA GLY A 97 6.72 -13.16 -0.94
C GLY A 97 5.62 -12.17 -1.34
N GLY A 98 5.13 -12.25 -2.58
CA GLY A 98 4.11 -11.35 -3.11
C GLY A 98 2.83 -11.32 -2.27
N CYS A 99 2.47 -12.43 -1.64
CA CYS A 99 1.31 -12.51 -0.73
C CYS A 99 1.42 -11.58 0.49
N ALA A 100 2.63 -11.24 0.94
CA ALA A 100 2.85 -10.32 2.04
C ALA A 100 2.48 -8.85 1.71
N LEU A 101 2.17 -8.55 0.45
CA LEU A 101 1.60 -7.26 0.02
C LEU A 101 0.11 -7.12 0.35
N ASN A 102 -0.55 -8.20 0.79
CA ASN A 102 -1.95 -8.16 1.19
C ASN A 102 -2.11 -7.54 2.59
N CYS A 103 -2.12 -6.23 2.64
CA CYS A 103 -2.22 -5.47 3.90
C CYS A 103 -3.52 -5.71 4.66
N ALA A 104 -4.61 -6.08 3.98
CA ALA A 104 -5.90 -6.38 4.62
C ALA A 104 -5.83 -7.66 5.46
N ALA A 105 -5.08 -8.68 4.99
CA ALA A 105 -4.93 -9.92 5.74
C ALA A 105 -3.78 -9.88 6.78
N ASN A 106 -2.73 -9.09 6.53
CA ASN A 106 -1.56 -9.06 7.42
C ASN A 106 -1.89 -8.67 8.87
N GLY A 107 -2.86 -7.76 9.06
CA GLY A 107 -3.31 -7.35 10.40
C GLY A 107 -3.89 -8.51 11.21
N THR A 108 -4.53 -9.48 10.56
CA THR A 108 -5.23 -10.58 11.24
C THR A 108 -4.30 -11.61 11.90
N ILE A 109 -3.03 -11.64 11.50
CA ILE A 109 -2.03 -12.57 12.07
C ILE A 109 -1.04 -11.87 13.00
N ARG A 110 -1.09 -10.52 13.08
CA ARG A 110 -0.07 -9.73 13.80
C ARG A 110 0.01 -10.08 15.28
N ASP A 111 -1.12 -10.26 15.93
CA ASP A 111 -1.23 -10.46 17.38
C ASP A 111 -0.98 -11.92 17.80
N ASP A 112 -0.92 -12.85 16.85
CA ASP A 112 -0.53 -14.25 17.13
C ASP A 112 0.98 -14.40 17.42
N TRP A 113 1.79 -13.35 17.16
CA TRP A 113 3.25 -13.37 17.25
C TRP A 113 3.79 -12.24 18.13
N ASN A 114 4.92 -12.44 18.78
CA ASN A 114 5.60 -11.39 19.55
C ASN A 114 6.04 -10.24 18.62
N LYS A 115 6.66 -10.61 17.48
CA LYS A 115 7.01 -9.69 16.41
C LYS A 115 6.63 -10.28 15.06
N VAL A 116 6.13 -9.44 14.18
CA VAL A 116 5.98 -9.74 12.75
C VAL A 116 6.82 -8.74 11.97
N TRP A 117 7.80 -9.23 11.26
CA TRP A 117 8.57 -8.44 10.33
C TRP A 117 8.15 -8.78 8.89
N ILE A 118 7.71 -7.78 8.16
CA ILE A 118 7.37 -7.89 6.74
C ILE A 118 8.42 -7.08 6.00
N MET A 119 9.10 -7.68 5.04
CA MET A 119 10.04 -6.93 4.20
C MET A 119 9.31 -5.78 3.50
N PRO A 120 9.82 -4.54 3.49
CA PRO A 120 9.14 -3.40 2.86
C PRO A 120 8.82 -3.60 1.38
N ASN A 121 9.65 -4.37 0.65
CA ASN A 121 9.38 -4.84 -0.70
C ASN A 121 9.41 -6.38 -0.72
N PRO A 122 8.32 -7.05 -0.28
CA PRO A 122 8.35 -8.48 -0.01
C PRO A 122 8.23 -9.37 -1.25
N GLY A 123 7.85 -8.80 -2.41
CA GLY A 123 7.68 -9.52 -3.68
C GLY A 123 8.99 -9.84 -4.39
N ASP A 124 8.88 -10.33 -5.63
CA ASP A 124 10.01 -10.81 -6.44
C ASP A 124 11.10 -9.74 -6.64
N SER A 125 10.73 -8.48 -6.79
CA SER A 125 11.70 -7.38 -6.95
C SER A 125 12.59 -7.20 -5.70
N GLY A 126 12.07 -7.45 -4.51
CA GLY A 126 12.85 -7.41 -3.26
C GLY A 126 13.89 -8.52 -3.14
N SER A 127 13.70 -9.64 -3.84
CA SER A 127 14.66 -10.74 -3.87
C SER A 127 16.03 -10.34 -4.45
N ALA A 128 16.09 -9.26 -5.24
CA ALA A 128 17.34 -8.74 -5.78
C ALA A 128 18.33 -8.33 -4.67
N ILE A 129 17.83 -7.71 -3.59
CA ILE A 129 18.65 -7.35 -2.41
C ILE A 129 19.18 -8.63 -1.76
N GLY A 130 18.30 -9.61 -1.53
CA GLY A 130 18.66 -10.90 -0.93
C GLY A 130 19.73 -11.65 -1.72
N ALA A 131 19.63 -11.66 -3.05
CA ALA A 131 20.62 -12.28 -3.92
C ALA A 131 22.02 -11.64 -3.79
N VAL A 132 22.09 -10.31 -3.73
CA VAL A 132 23.36 -9.59 -3.55
C VAL A 132 23.95 -9.85 -2.16
N LEU A 133 23.12 -9.79 -1.10
CA LEU A 133 23.56 -10.05 0.27
C LEU A 133 24.06 -11.49 0.46
N ALA A 134 23.33 -12.46 -0.11
CA ALA A 134 23.75 -13.87 -0.09
C ALA A 134 25.09 -14.08 -0.80
N HIS A 135 25.27 -13.50 -2.02
CA HIS A 135 26.53 -13.59 -2.75
C HIS A 135 27.71 -12.97 -1.98
N LYS A 136 27.48 -11.85 -1.30
CA LYS A 136 28.50 -11.16 -0.52
C LYS A 136 28.69 -11.71 0.90
N SER A 137 27.80 -12.61 1.35
CA SER A 137 27.72 -13.10 2.74
C SER A 137 27.67 -11.95 3.75
N GLN A 138 26.83 -10.94 3.48
CA GLN A 138 26.70 -9.73 4.28
C GLN A 138 25.28 -9.60 4.85
N TRP A 139 25.19 -8.91 5.97
CA TRP A 139 23.93 -8.45 6.57
C TRP A 139 23.70 -6.98 6.23
N MET A 140 22.44 -6.59 6.21
CA MET A 140 22.03 -5.21 5.97
C MET A 140 20.79 -4.92 6.83
N ASP A 141 20.77 -3.79 7.49
CA ASP A 141 19.57 -3.26 8.10
C ASP A 141 18.73 -2.56 7.02
N LEU A 142 17.43 -2.85 7.01
CA LEU A 142 16.47 -2.29 6.06
C LEU A 142 15.54 -1.32 6.79
N ASP A 143 16.07 -0.16 7.13
CA ASP A 143 15.34 0.89 7.84
C ASP A 143 14.52 1.76 6.89
N HIS A 144 14.86 1.77 5.60
CA HIS A 144 14.19 2.53 4.56
C HIS A 144 14.31 1.87 3.18
N MET A 145 13.50 2.34 2.23
CA MET A 145 13.49 1.85 0.85
C MET A 145 14.00 2.86 -0.18
N PHE A 146 14.71 3.91 0.23
CA PHE A 146 15.25 4.94 -0.66
C PHE A 146 16.59 4.50 -1.27
N MET A 147 16.52 3.61 -2.27
CA MET A 147 17.70 2.96 -2.87
C MET A 147 17.87 3.27 -4.36
N GLY A 148 16.87 3.92 -4.96
CA GLY A 148 16.87 4.22 -6.40
C GLY A 148 17.70 5.45 -6.79
N TYR A 149 17.42 5.97 -7.98
CA TYR A 149 18.09 7.15 -8.53
C TYR A 149 17.88 8.37 -7.63
N ASN A 150 18.95 9.17 -7.46
CA ASN A 150 18.92 10.35 -6.61
C ASN A 150 18.70 11.62 -7.44
N ILE A 151 17.64 12.35 -7.13
CA ILE A 151 17.44 13.71 -7.61
C ILE A 151 18.03 14.66 -6.58
N GLU A 152 19.10 15.35 -6.96
CA GLU A 152 19.88 16.22 -6.07
C GLU A 152 19.13 17.50 -5.70
N GLY A 153 19.40 18.01 -4.51
CA GLY A 153 18.88 19.26 -4.00
C GLY A 153 18.00 19.09 -2.76
N ASP A 154 17.74 20.18 -2.07
CA ASP A 154 16.91 20.17 -0.87
C ASP A 154 15.46 19.83 -1.23
N TYR A 155 14.79 19.16 -0.28
CA TYR A 155 13.38 18.82 -0.43
C TYR A 155 12.55 20.12 -0.47
N PRO A 156 11.65 20.29 -1.46
CA PRO A 156 10.94 21.57 -1.73
C PRO A 156 9.75 21.76 -0.79
N VAL A 157 10.01 21.87 0.52
CA VAL A 157 8.97 21.90 1.56
C VAL A 157 7.99 23.04 1.36
N GLU A 158 8.48 24.27 1.22
CA GLU A 158 7.60 25.45 1.17
C GLU A 158 6.86 25.56 -0.17
N GLU A 159 7.49 25.18 -1.27
CA GLU A 159 6.85 25.16 -2.60
C GLU A 159 5.71 24.13 -2.67
N VAL A 160 5.95 22.94 -2.11
CA VAL A 160 4.95 21.86 -2.02
C VAL A 160 3.81 22.28 -1.09
N LEU A 161 4.12 22.85 0.07
CA LEU A 161 3.14 23.34 1.02
C LEU A 161 2.21 24.38 0.38
N GLN A 162 2.78 25.39 -0.28
CA GLN A 162 2.00 26.45 -0.94
C GLN A 162 1.11 25.89 -2.04
N GLU A 163 1.59 24.93 -2.82
CA GLU A 163 0.79 24.29 -3.87
C GLU A 163 -0.36 23.44 -3.28
N LEU A 164 -0.09 22.71 -2.20
CA LEU A 164 -1.12 21.96 -1.48
C LEU A 164 -2.20 22.86 -0.88
N LEU A 165 -1.81 23.97 -0.26
CA LEU A 165 -2.74 24.96 0.30
C LEU A 165 -3.59 25.65 -0.79
N THR A 166 -3.01 25.85 -1.99
CA THR A 166 -3.68 26.58 -3.07
C THR A 166 -4.54 25.66 -3.95
N ASN A 167 -4.00 24.51 -4.35
CA ASN A 167 -4.60 23.64 -5.36
C ASN A 167 -5.01 22.25 -4.81
N GLY A 168 -4.57 21.91 -3.60
CA GLY A 168 -4.89 20.68 -2.90
C GLY A 168 -4.18 19.43 -3.40
N ILE A 169 -3.41 19.51 -4.50
CA ILE A 169 -2.71 18.34 -5.12
C ILE A 169 -1.41 18.80 -5.77
N CYS A 170 -0.32 18.07 -5.51
CA CYS A 170 0.95 18.23 -6.24
C CYS A 170 1.79 16.96 -6.26
N GLY A 171 2.78 16.90 -7.13
CA GLY A 171 3.79 15.84 -7.18
C GLY A 171 5.10 16.27 -6.54
N VAL A 172 5.82 15.29 -5.97
CA VAL A 172 7.19 15.45 -5.49
C VAL A 172 8.08 14.35 -6.07
N ALA A 173 9.24 14.74 -6.59
CA ALA A 173 10.28 13.84 -7.04
C ALA A 173 11.64 14.37 -6.56
N ASN A 174 12.07 14.00 -5.34
CA ASN A 174 13.30 14.49 -4.72
C ASN A 174 14.04 13.38 -4.00
N GLY A 175 15.36 13.52 -3.83
CA GLY A 175 16.19 12.52 -3.18
C GLY A 175 16.21 11.18 -3.93
N ARG A 176 16.60 10.11 -3.23
CA ARG A 176 16.60 8.75 -3.80
C ARG A 176 15.18 8.21 -3.96
N ALA A 177 14.90 7.66 -5.14
CA ALA A 177 13.63 6.98 -5.42
C ALA A 177 13.43 5.76 -4.50
N GLU A 178 12.18 5.47 -4.19
CA GLU A 178 11.81 4.27 -3.47
C GLU A 178 12.09 3.01 -4.31
N PHE A 179 12.55 1.95 -3.64
CA PHE A 179 12.71 0.62 -4.21
C PHE A 179 11.52 -0.25 -3.80
N GLY A 180 10.60 -0.47 -4.71
CA GLY A 180 9.40 -1.26 -4.44
C GLY A 180 8.12 -0.64 -5.01
N PRO A 181 6.95 -1.24 -4.70
CA PRO A 181 5.68 -0.86 -5.30
C PRO A 181 4.99 0.32 -4.61
N ARG A 182 5.62 0.92 -3.61
CA ARG A 182 5.02 2.00 -2.79
C ARG A 182 5.88 3.26 -2.85
N ALA A 183 5.22 4.42 -2.76
CA ALA A 183 5.86 5.71 -2.60
C ALA A 183 5.77 6.16 -1.13
N PHE A 184 6.84 6.69 -0.59
CA PHE A 184 7.00 7.07 0.81
C PHE A 184 7.42 8.55 0.95
N GLY A 185 7.13 9.38 -0.06
CA GLY A 185 7.39 10.81 -0.02
C GLY A 185 8.46 11.32 -0.97
N HIS A 186 9.25 10.45 -1.61
CA HIS A 186 10.29 10.85 -2.56
C HIS A 186 9.85 10.80 -4.02
N ARG A 187 8.90 9.94 -4.39
CA ARG A 187 8.27 9.85 -5.70
C ARG A 187 6.76 9.76 -5.53
N SER A 188 6.19 10.84 -4.99
CA SER A 188 4.83 10.88 -4.47
C SER A 188 3.95 11.89 -5.20
N LEU A 189 2.70 11.52 -5.43
CA LEU A 189 1.60 12.44 -5.64
C LEU A 189 0.91 12.63 -4.30
N LEU A 190 0.92 13.86 -3.80
CA LEU A 190 0.41 14.26 -2.50
C LEU A 190 -0.88 15.07 -2.66
N ALA A 191 -1.80 14.95 -1.71
CA ALA A 191 -3.01 15.77 -1.69
C ALA A 191 -3.55 15.99 -0.27
N ASP A 192 -4.40 17.00 -0.13
CA ASP A 192 -5.19 17.26 1.09
C ASP A 192 -6.25 16.15 1.25
N PRO A 193 -6.24 15.35 2.32
CA PRO A 193 -7.16 14.23 2.46
C PRO A 193 -8.61 14.63 2.81
N ARG A 194 -8.87 15.88 3.17
CA ARG A 194 -10.13 16.38 3.74
C ARG A 194 -11.18 16.74 2.68
N GLY A 195 -10.77 17.07 1.46
CA GLY A 195 -11.69 17.46 0.39
C GLY A 195 -12.52 16.27 -0.11
N ALA A 196 -13.83 16.40 -0.19
CA ALA A 196 -14.72 15.36 -0.67
C ALA A 196 -14.46 14.95 -2.14
N ASP A 197 -13.99 15.89 -2.97
CA ASP A 197 -13.68 15.70 -4.39
C ASP A 197 -12.24 15.21 -4.65
N ILE A 198 -11.37 15.28 -3.66
CA ILE A 198 -9.93 14.98 -3.80
C ILE A 198 -9.71 13.54 -4.29
N LYS A 199 -10.44 12.57 -3.73
CA LYS A 199 -10.36 11.17 -4.15
C LYS A 199 -10.60 11.02 -5.66
N ASP A 200 -11.64 11.66 -6.17
CA ASP A 200 -12.01 11.56 -7.58
C ASP A 200 -11.00 12.32 -8.46
N ARG A 201 -10.55 13.50 -8.04
CA ARG A 201 -9.52 14.27 -8.75
C ARG A 201 -8.22 13.48 -8.88
N VAL A 202 -7.74 12.87 -7.78
CA VAL A 202 -6.51 12.07 -7.81
C VAL A 202 -6.71 10.79 -8.62
N ASN A 203 -7.88 10.11 -8.54
CA ASN A 203 -8.17 8.93 -9.36
C ASN A 203 -8.24 9.28 -10.85
N ASN A 204 -8.76 10.44 -11.23
CA ASN A 204 -8.75 10.93 -12.61
C ASN A 204 -7.34 11.20 -13.13
N ILE A 205 -6.46 11.83 -12.32
CA ILE A 205 -5.04 12.00 -12.65
C ILE A 205 -4.38 10.64 -12.85
N LYS A 206 -4.64 9.69 -11.98
CA LYS A 206 -4.09 8.32 -12.05
C LYS A 206 -4.75 7.45 -13.13
N GLN A 207 -5.84 7.91 -13.77
CA GLN A 207 -6.62 7.17 -14.78
C GLN A 207 -6.96 5.75 -14.30
N ARG A 208 -7.47 5.62 -13.08
CA ARG A 208 -7.80 4.33 -12.45
C ARG A 208 -9.23 4.31 -11.91
N GLN A 209 -9.66 3.15 -11.43
CA GLN A 209 -11.01 2.94 -10.92
C GLN A 209 -11.29 3.83 -9.70
N LEU A 210 -12.45 4.50 -9.69
CA LEU A 210 -12.83 5.48 -8.66
C LEU A 210 -13.00 4.88 -7.25
N PHE A 211 -13.35 3.60 -7.16
CA PHE A 211 -13.50 2.94 -5.85
C PHE A 211 -12.18 2.81 -5.08
N ARG A 212 -11.03 2.85 -5.75
CA ARG A 212 -9.73 2.62 -5.11
C ARG A 212 -9.40 3.75 -4.13
N PRO A 213 -9.07 3.40 -2.86
CA PRO A 213 -8.66 4.37 -1.86
C PRO A 213 -7.22 4.80 -2.09
N PHE A 214 -6.84 5.86 -1.37
CA PHE A 214 -5.45 6.28 -1.25
C PHE A 214 -4.93 6.03 0.15
N ALA A 215 -3.61 5.92 0.28
CA ALA A 215 -2.96 5.77 1.56
C ALA A 215 -2.76 7.14 2.22
N PRO A 216 -3.03 7.28 3.52
CA PRO A 216 -2.54 8.41 4.30
C PRO A 216 -1.06 8.24 4.63
N ALA A 217 -0.31 9.35 4.60
CA ALA A 217 0.94 9.52 5.32
C ALA A 217 0.67 10.43 6.52
N VAL A 218 0.97 9.96 7.72
CA VAL A 218 0.67 10.63 8.98
C VAL A 218 1.93 10.80 9.82
N LEU A 219 2.04 11.91 10.54
CA LEU A 219 3.05 12.06 11.61
C LEU A 219 2.89 10.93 12.62
N GLU A 220 3.96 10.17 12.91
CA GLU A 220 3.90 8.93 13.70
C GLU A 220 3.22 9.12 15.06
N GLU A 221 3.54 10.20 15.76
CA GLU A 221 2.97 10.56 17.06
C GLU A 221 1.46 10.81 17.06
N HIS A 222 0.89 11.18 15.89
CA HIS A 222 -0.54 11.42 15.69
C HIS A 222 -1.29 10.23 15.09
N ALA A 223 -0.60 9.14 14.74
CA ALA A 223 -1.25 8.04 14.05
C ALA A 223 -2.42 7.44 14.85
N LYS A 224 -2.28 7.33 16.17
CA LYS A 224 -3.30 6.76 17.06
C LYS A 224 -4.50 7.68 17.30
N ASP A 225 -4.39 8.96 17.00
CA ASP A 225 -5.50 9.91 17.12
C ASP A 225 -6.53 9.71 15.99
N TYR A 226 -6.10 9.10 14.86
CA TYR A 226 -6.89 8.96 13.65
C TYR A 226 -7.11 7.51 13.20
N PHE A 227 -6.30 6.57 13.69
CA PHE A 227 -6.33 5.18 13.19
C PHE A 227 -6.28 4.17 14.33
N GLU A 228 -7.26 3.27 14.36
CA GLU A 228 -7.30 2.12 15.26
C GLU A 228 -6.77 0.88 14.55
N GLY A 229 -5.83 0.17 15.18
CA GLY A 229 -5.19 -1.04 14.65
C GLY A 229 -3.69 -0.88 14.44
N HIS A 230 -3.12 -1.72 13.58
CA HIS A 230 -1.68 -1.74 13.32
C HIS A 230 -1.31 -0.75 12.22
N VAL A 231 -0.34 0.10 12.50
CA VAL A 231 0.25 1.04 11.55
C VAL A 231 1.76 0.84 11.46
N ASN A 232 2.36 1.17 10.33
CA ASN A 232 3.82 1.17 10.18
C ASN A 232 4.28 2.07 9.01
N PRO A 233 5.60 2.32 8.87
CA PRO A 233 6.12 3.18 7.81
C PRO A 233 5.90 2.67 6.39
N PHE A 234 5.63 1.36 6.22
CA PHE A 234 5.68 0.68 4.92
C PHE A 234 4.31 0.30 4.36
N MET A 235 3.21 0.82 4.92
CA MET A 235 1.84 0.54 4.43
C MET A 235 1.49 -0.96 4.38
N GLN A 236 1.89 -1.73 5.39
CA GLN A 236 1.78 -3.20 5.40
C GLN A 236 0.53 -3.72 6.08
N TYR A 237 -0.24 -2.82 6.72
CA TYR A 237 -1.48 -3.12 7.43
C TYR A 237 -2.60 -2.18 6.99
N THR A 238 -3.83 -2.58 7.25
CA THR A 238 -4.99 -1.70 7.25
C THR A 238 -5.44 -1.44 8.67
N SER A 239 -5.88 -0.20 8.94
CA SER A 239 -6.36 0.26 10.24
C SER A 239 -7.66 1.02 10.05
N THR A 240 -8.57 0.95 11.00
CA THR A 240 -9.84 1.69 10.94
C THR A 240 -9.57 3.19 11.05
N CYS A 241 -10.08 3.97 10.11
CA CYS A 241 -10.05 5.43 10.18
C CYS A 241 -11.19 5.91 11.08
N THR A 242 -10.87 6.65 12.13
CA THR A 242 -11.85 7.14 13.12
C THR A 242 -12.40 8.53 12.80
N ASP A 243 -11.77 9.24 11.88
CA ASP A 243 -12.19 10.59 11.48
C ASP A 243 -12.97 10.58 10.15
N PRO A 244 -14.30 10.87 10.18
CA PRO A 244 -15.12 10.96 8.97
C PRO A 244 -14.75 12.15 8.08
N GLY A 245 -13.96 13.09 8.56
CA GLY A 245 -13.46 14.24 7.79
C GLY A 245 -12.39 13.91 6.76
N LEU A 246 -11.99 12.63 6.64
CA LEU A 246 -10.90 12.16 5.77
C LEU A 246 -11.38 11.18 4.67
N PRO A 247 -12.38 11.55 3.83
CA PRO A 247 -12.99 10.61 2.88
C PRO A 247 -12.06 10.16 1.77
N ALA A 248 -11.03 10.96 1.43
CA ALA A 248 -10.11 10.63 0.35
C ALA A 248 -9.18 9.45 0.65
N ILE A 249 -8.92 9.19 1.93
CA ILE A 249 -8.03 8.12 2.39
C ILE A 249 -8.76 6.96 3.07
N THR A 250 -10.08 7.06 3.23
CA THR A 250 -10.91 6.03 3.85
C THR A 250 -11.53 5.14 2.77
N HIS A 251 -11.39 3.83 2.93
CA HIS A 251 -11.94 2.82 2.04
C HIS A 251 -13.42 2.53 2.34
N GLY A 252 -14.10 1.76 1.48
CA GLY A 252 -15.52 1.44 1.63
C GLY A 252 -15.87 0.67 2.91
N ASP A 253 -14.92 -0.04 3.47
CA ASP A 253 -15.04 -0.77 4.75
C ASP A 253 -14.61 0.07 5.98
N GLY A 254 -14.33 1.36 5.80
CA GLY A 254 -13.87 2.24 6.87
C GLY A 254 -12.36 2.14 7.18
N THR A 255 -11.61 1.32 6.44
CA THR A 255 -10.18 1.15 6.69
C THR A 255 -9.30 2.07 5.86
N SER A 256 -8.06 2.26 6.31
CA SER A 256 -6.98 2.98 5.60
C SER A 256 -5.69 2.17 5.67
N ARG A 257 -4.88 2.22 4.61
CA ARG A 257 -3.55 1.64 4.58
C ARG A 257 -2.51 2.69 4.93
N VAL A 258 -2.19 2.79 6.21
CA VAL A 258 -1.46 3.91 6.80
C VAL A 258 0.05 3.80 6.60
N GLN A 259 0.68 4.91 6.22
CA GLN A 259 2.12 5.16 6.35
C GLN A 259 2.35 6.05 7.57
N THR A 260 3.09 5.60 8.57
CA THR A 260 3.63 6.47 9.61
C THR A 260 4.93 7.11 9.12
N VAL A 261 5.16 8.37 9.49
CA VAL A 261 6.41 9.10 9.17
C VAL A 261 7.04 9.54 10.47
N SER A 262 8.13 8.86 10.85
CA SER A 262 8.88 9.15 12.07
C SER A 262 9.84 10.32 11.88
N ALA A 263 10.35 10.86 12.99
CA ALA A 263 11.31 11.97 12.99
C ALA A 263 12.66 11.61 12.30
N ASN A 264 12.99 10.33 12.22
CA ASN A 264 14.27 9.83 11.68
C ASN A 264 14.18 9.39 10.22
N GLU A 265 12.98 9.32 9.64
CA GLU A 265 12.76 8.89 8.27
C GLU A 265 12.53 10.11 7.37
N SER A 266 13.02 10.03 6.13
CA SER A 266 12.73 11.02 5.07
C SER A 266 12.60 12.46 5.59
N VAL A 267 13.69 13.04 6.09
CA VAL A 267 13.71 14.35 6.81
C VAL A 267 12.92 15.43 6.07
N GLY A 268 13.01 15.49 4.75
CA GLY A 268 12.28 16.48 3.95
C GLY A 268 10.77 16.26 3.93
N PHE A 269 10.33 15.01 3.75
CA PHE A 269 8.89 14.67 3.76
C PHE A 269 8.29 14.82 5.16
N ARG A 270 9.04 14.43 6.19
CA ARG A 270 8.65 14.66 7.59
C ARG A 270 8.44 16.16 7.86
N LYS A 271 9.38 16.99 7.46
CA LYS A 271 9.28 18.44 7.61
C LYS A 271 8.08 19.03 6.87
N LEU A 272 7.77 18.53 5.67
CA LEU A 272 6.56 18.91 4.95
C LEU A 272 5.29 18.59 5.76
N LEU A 273 5.19 17.41 6.34
CA LEU A 273 4.04 17.02 7.17
C LEU A 273 3.92 17.89 8.43
N GLU A 274 5.02 18.25 9.07
CA GLU A 274 5.05 19.15 10.23
C GLU A 274 4.54 20.54 9.84
N ARG A 275 5.06 21.12 8.74
CA ARG A 275 4.60 22.40 8.21
C ARG A 275 3.13 22.38 7.78
N TRP A 276 2.70 21.27 7.15
CA TRP A 276 1.30 21.07 6.80
C TRP A 276 0.40 21.04 8.03
N TYR A 277 0.83 20.35 9.09
CA TYR A 277 0.12 20.30 10.36
C TYR A 277 0.02 21.68 11.03
N GLU A 278 1.10 22.43 11.06
CA GLU A 278 1.13 23.81 11.59
C GLU A 278 0.11 24.72 10.89
N GLU A 279 0.02 24.64 9.56
CA GLU A 279 -0.86 25.50 8.77
C GLU A 279 -2.34 25.05 8.77
N THR A 280 -2.58 23.76 8.93
CA THR A 280 -3.93 23.19 8.67
C THR A 280 -4.58 22.52 9.88
N GLY A 281 -3.81 22.22 10.91
CA GLY A 281 -4.24 21.39 12.04
C GLY A 281 -4.45 19.92 11.70
N CYS A 282 -4.13 19.47 10.46
CA CYS A 282 -4.26 18.08 10.02
C CYS A 282 -2.86 17.46 9.84
N PRO A 283 -2.47 16.44 10.64
CA PRO A 283 -1.14 15.82 10.55
C PRO A 283 -1.01 14.81 9.43
N ILE A 284 -1.90 14.84 8.41
CA ILE A 284 -2.06 13.81 7.40
C ILE A 284 -2.05 14.41 6.00
N LEU A 285 -1.34 13.78 5.08
CA LEU A 285 -1.47 13.97 3.64
C LEU A 285 -1.89 12.65 2.97
N LEU A 286 -2.70 12.73 1.93
CA LEU A 286 -2.89 11.65 0.98
C LEU A 286 -1.55 11.42 0.25
N ASN A 287 -1.08 10.18 0.21
CA ASN A 287 0.14 9.78 -0.48
C ASN A 287 -0.12 8.64 -1.46
N THR A 288 0.27 8.83 -2.71
CA THR A 288 0.25 7.78 -3.73
C THR A 288 1.46 7.91 -4.65
N SER A 289 1.81 6.81 -5.35
CA SER A 289 2.97 6.78 -6.24
C SER A 289 2.88 7.80 -7.38
N LEU A 290 3.99 8.46 -7.69
CA LEU A 290 4.13 9.36 -8.82
C LEU A 290 4.50 8.52 -10.06
N ASN A 291 3.50 8.07 -10.80
CA ASN A 291 3.71 7.28 -12.03
C ASN A 291 2.60 7.48 -13.05
N ILE A 292 2.96 7.38 -14.30
CA ILE A 292 2.04 7.29 -15.43
C ILE A 292 1.40 5.89 -15.41
N LYS A 293 0.10 5.80 -15.70
CA LYS A 293 -0.62 4.52 -15.76
C LYS A 293 0.12 3.48 -16.60
N GLY A 294 0.33 2.30 -16.04
CA GLY A 294 1.05 1.20 -16.69
C GLY A 294 2.57 1.38 -16.78
N LYS A 295 3.13 2.42 -16.15
CA LYS A 295 4.57 2.64 -16.05
C LYS A 295 5.08 2.53 -14.60
N PRO A 296 6.37 2.28 -14.40
CA PRO A 296 7.00 2.35 -13.08
C PRO A 296 6.85 3.72 -12.42
N ILE A 297 7.20 3.80 -11.15
CA ILE A 297 7.33 5.07 -10.43
C ILE A 297 8.39 5.93 -11.15
N VAL A 298 8.16 7.24 -11.24
CA VAL A 298 9.10 8.23 -11.78
C VAL A 298 10.50 7.99 -11.21
N ASN A 299 11.49 7.95 -12.07
CA ASN A 299 12.87 7.69 -11.67
C ASN A 299 13.68 8.99 -11.50
N ASP A 300 13.65 9.86 -12.49
CA ASP A 300 14.48 11.07 -12.58
C ASP A 300 13.66 12.34 -12.89
N GLU A 301 14.34 13.48 -13.05
CA GLU A 301 13.70 14.76 -13.33
C GLU A 301 13.00 14.79 -14.72
N LEU A 302 13.48 14.00 -15.68
CA LEU A 302 12.85 13.92 -17.00
C LEU A 302 11.49 13.22 -16.89
N ASP A 303 11.45 12.10 -16.19
CA ASP A 303 10.21 11.36 -15.91
C ASP A 303 9.22 12.24 -15.13
N ALA A 304 9.71 13.00 -14.13
CA ALA A 304 8.91 13.95 -13.36
C ALA A 304 8.29 15.03 -14.24
N THR A 305 9.08 15.58 -15.16
CA THR A 305 8.61 16.57 -16.13
C THR A 305 7.58 16.00 -17.10
N GLN A 306 7.79 14.76 -17.56
CA GLN A 306 6.82 14.06 -18.40
C GLN A 306 5.50 13.82 -17.67
N PHE A 307 5.56 13.42 -16.40
CA PHE A 307 4.38 13.26 -15.57
C PHE A 307 3.61 14.58 -15.43
N ALA A 308 4.30 15.66 -15.06
CA ALA A 308 3.72 16.99 -14.91
C ALA A 308 3.01 17.44 -16.19
N LYS A 309 3.67 17.30 -17.34
CA LYS A 309 3.11 17.67 -18.64
C LYS A 309 1.93 16.81 -19.05
N HIS A 310 1.98 15.50 -18.75
CA HIS A 310 0.93 14.56 -19.17
C HIS A 310 -0.38 14.77 -18.37
N TYR A 311 -0.27 15.06 -17.08
CA TYR A 311 -1.43 15.14 -16.19
C TYR A 311 -1.80 16.57 -15.77
N GLY A 312 -1.02 17.59 -16.17
CA GLY A 312 -1.27 18.98 -15.79
C GLY A 312 -1.10 19.26 -14.28
N VAL A 313 -0.28 18.46 -13.59
CA VAL A 313 -0.01 18.55 -12.16
C VAL A 313 1.40 19.09 -11.96
N LYS A 314 1.59 20.08 -11.11
CA LYS A 314 2.93 20.54 -10.74
C LYS A 314 3.70 19.46 -10.01
N VAL A 315 4.94 19.23 -10.40
CA VAL A 315 5.87 18.30 -9.75
C VAL A 315 7.12 19.10 -9.35
N PHE A 316 7.45 19.02 -8.08
CA PHE A 316 8.60 19.71 -7.49
C PHE A 316 9.75 18.72 -7.29
N CYS A 317 10.92 19.05 -7.84
CA CYS A 317 12.11 18.20 -7.75
C CYS A 317 13.13 18.68 -6.73
N LYS A 318 13.20 19.97 -6.49
CA LYS A 318 14.12 20.62 -5.52
C LYS A 318 13.57 21.96 -5.08
N ALA A 319 13.99 22.42 -3.92
CA ALA A 319 13.70 23.76 -3.44
C ALA A 319 14.27 24.82 -4.41
N ALA A 320 13.57 25.93 -4.53
CA ALA A 320 14.08 27.08 -5.26
C ALA A 320 15.38 27.55 -4.61
N ALA A 321 16.37 27.92 -5.42
CA ALA A 321 17.60 28.49 -4.89
C ALA A 321 17.23 29.76 -4.10
N THR A 322 17.56 29.80 -2.82
CA THR A 322 17.47 31.02 -2.00
C THR A 322 18.37 32.09 -2.64
N LYS A 323 17.78 33.19 -3.08
CA LYS A 323 18.49 34.36 -3.63
C LYS A 323 19.25 35.09 -2.54
#